data_c4578180429501649917116edc41f697
#
_entry.id   c4578180429501649917116edc41f697
#
_cell.length_a   1.000
_cell.length_b   1.000
_cell.length_c   1.000
_cell.angle_alpha   90.00
_cell.angle_beta   90.00
_cell.angle_gamma   90.00
#
_symmetry.space_group_name_H-M   'P 1'
#
loop_
_entity.id
_entity.type
_entity.pdbx_description
1 polymer ?
#
loop_
_entity_poly.entity_id
_entity_poly.type
_entity_poly.pdbx_seq_one_letter_code
_entity_poly.pdbx_strand_id
1 'polypeptide(L)'
;MLRTLAVATLTVASLIASPGRTEMSSVFGNTVVSRYPDGGWVRHWFNPDGSYAAQFSDGRRLAARWSVAGEQICLTNMRPNMLIPRFCTRMVEAEVGETWQSRDPLGRRVQNVLVAGRNP
;
A
#
# COMPACT_ATOMS: atom_id res chain seq x y z
N MET A 1 40.79 33.21 25.92
CA MET A 1 39.44 32.99 26.39
C MET A 1 38.73 32.02 25.52
N LEU A 2 38.48 30.86 26.07
CA LEU A 2 37.80 29.80 25.36
C LEU A 2 36.29 30.02 25.45
N ARG A 3 35.70 30.21 24.32
CA ARG A 3 34.23 30.17 24.20
C ARG A 3 33.84 28.75 23.91
N THR A 4 33.25 28.11 24.84
CA THR A 4 32.51 26.89 24.57
C THR A 4 31.23 27.27 23.86
N LEU A 5 31.20 27.03 22.58
CA LEU A 5 29.95 27.01 21.85
C LEU A 5 29.20 25.75 22.31
N ALA A 6 28.19 25.97 23.11
CA ALA A 6 27.19 24.93 23.33
C ALA A 6 26.45 24.75 22.01
N VAL A 7 26.84 23.77 21.27
CA VAL A 7 26.05 23.31 20.14
C VAL A 7 24.82 22.66 20.73
N ALA A 8 23.73 23.38 20.75
CA ALA A 8 22.44 22.76 20.96
C ALA A 8 22.21 21.80 19.79
N THR A 9 22.54 20.57 19.97
CA THR A 9 22.08 19.52 19.09
C THR A 9 20.58 19.48 19.27
N LEU A 10 19.89 20.09 18.33
CA LEU A 10 18.48 19.82 18.13
C LEU A 10 18.38 18.38 17.66
N THR A 11 18.25 17.50 18.59
CA THR A 11 17.65 16.22 18.30
C THR A 11 16.19 16.50 18.05
N VAL A 12 15.85 16.71 16.83
CA VAL A 12 14.47 16.60 16.40
C VAL A 12 14.12 15.15 16.64
N ALA A 13 13.48 14.90 17.76
CA ALA A 13 12.77 13.64 17.92
C ALA A 13 11.77 13.61 16.77
N SER A 14 12.09 12.85 15.77
CA SER A 14 11.22 12.71 14.63
C SER A 14 9.98 11.98 15.10
N LEU A 15 8.95 12.73 15.37
CA LEU A 15 7.59 12.26 15.51
C LEU A 15 7.05 11.83 14.16
N ILE A 16 7.81 11.01 13.47
CA ILE A 16 7.44 10.65 12.13
C ILE A 16 6.68 9.35 12.23
N ALA A 17 5.46 9.38 11.71
CA ALA A 17 4.84 8.17 11.21
C ALA A 17 5.89 7.40 10.40
N SER A 18 5.96 6.08 10.55
CA SER A 18 6.92 5.25 9.82
C SER A 18 6.95 5.69 8.35
N PRO A 19 8.13 5.75 7.71
CA PRO A 19 8.25 6.19 6.31
C PRO A 19 7.26 5.53 5.37
N GLY A 20 6.93 4.25 5.61
CA GLY A 20 5.97 3.52 4.82
C GLY A 20 4.56 4.08 4.87
N ARG A 21 4.13 4.63 6.00
CA ARG A 21 2.82 5.26 6.10
C ARG A 21 2.72 6.54 5.31
N THR A 22 3.79 7.31 5.25
CA THR A 22 3.86 8.51 4.44
C THR A 22 3.78 8.16 2.96
N GLU A 23 4.47 7.10 2.54
CA GLU A 23 4.44 6.64 1.15
C GLU A 23 3.07 6.09 0.75
N MET A 24 2.30 5.58 1.70
CA MET A 24 0.94 5.08 1.45
C MET A 24 -0.12 6.19 1.45
N SER A 25 0.22 7.41 1.81
CA SER A 25 -0.77 8.48 2.01
C SER A 25 -1.60 8.78 0.76
N SER A 26 -1.02 8.65 -0.43
CA SER A 26 -1.72 8.91 -1.68
C SER A 26 -2.79 7.87 -2.00
N VAL A 27 -2.69 6.67 -1.47
CA VAL A 27 -3.69 5.61 -1.71
C VAL A 27 -4.87 5.69 -0.74
N PHE A 28 -4.72 6.38 0.39
CA PHE A 28 -5.81 6.52 1.35
C PHE A 28 -6.96 7.33 0.74
N GLY A 29 -8.16 6.78 0.83
CA GLY A 29 -9.35 7.40 0.23
C GLY A 29 -9.47 7.25 -1.28
N ASN A 30 -8.50 6.61 -1.92
CA ASN A 30 -8.47 6.33 -3.35
C ASN A 30 -8.54 4.82 -3.61
N THR A 31 -8.55 4.43 -4.87
CA THR A 31 -8.65 3.03 -5.27
C THR A 31 -7.48 2.65 -6.16
N VAL A 32 -6.80 1.56 -5.80
CA VAL A 32 -5.85 0.91 -6.71
C VAL A 32 -6.63 -0.08 -7.57
N VAL A 33 -6.58 0.07 -8.87
CA VAL A 33 -7.20 -0.87 -9.80
C VAL A 33 -6.11 -1.67 -10.48
N SER A 34 -6.12 -2.97 -10.26
CA SER A 34 -5.21 -3.92 -10.92
C SER A 34 -5.93 -4.57 -12.10
N ARG A 35 -5.34 -4.48 -13.28
CA ARG A 35 -5.92 -5.05 -14.51
C ARG A 35 -5.06 -6.19 -15.01
N TYR A 36 -5.73 -7.27 -15.33
CA TYR A 36 -5.12 -8.46 -15.90
C TYR A 36 -5.20 -8.43 -17.44
N PRO A 37 -4.27 -9.11 -18.13
CA PRO A 37 -4.33 -9.19 -19.60
C PRO A 37 -5.60 -9.80 -20.17
N ASP A 38 -6.26 -10.68 -19.39
CA ASP A 38 -7.52 -11.32 -19.79
C ASP A 38 -8.76 -10.42 -19.63
N GLY A 39 -8.59 -9.19 -19.13
CA GLY A 39 -9.69 -8.26 -18.90
C GLY A 39 -10.24 -8.28 -17.48
N GLY A 40 -9.84 -9.23 -16.63
CA GLY A 40 -10.18 -9.24 -15.22
C GLY A 40 -9.54 -8.06 -14.48
N TRP A 41 -10.13 -7.68 -13.38
CA TRP A 41 -9.60 -6.59 -12.57
C TRP A 41 -9.86 -6.85 -11.09
N VAL A 42 -9.08 -6.16 -10.25
CA VAL A 42 -9.24 -6.11 -8.80
C VAL A 42 -9.17 -4.66 -8.35
N ARG A 43 -10.11 -4.24 -7.52
CA ARG A 43 -10.07 -2.95 -6.83
C ARG A 43 -9.56 -3.16 -5.42
N HIS A 44 -8.62 -2.33 -4.99
CA HIS A 44 -8.00 -2.40 -3.67
C HIS A 44 -8.20 -1.10 -2.92
N TRP A 45 -8.53 -1.21 -1.63
CA TRP A 45 -8.64 -0.06 -0.72
C TRP A 45 -7.77 -0.29 0.50
N PHE A 46 -6.82 0.59 0.69
CA PHE A 46 -5.94 0.61 1.85
C PHE A 46 -6.39 1.73 2.76
N ASN A 47 -6.76 1.41 4.00
CA ASN A 47 -7.24 2.40 4.95
C ASN A 47 -6.16 2.77 5.96
N PRO A 48 -6.15 4.01 6.47
CA PRO A 48 -5.12 4.46 7.41
C PRO A 48 -5.05 3.65 8.69
N ASP A 49 -6.16 2.99 9.08
CA ASP A 49 -6.23 2.15 10.29
C ASP A 49 -5.58 0.77 10.12
N GLY A 50 -5.01 0.49 8.96
CA GLY A 50 -4.40 -0.81 8.65
C GLY A 50 -5.34 -1.84 8.07
N SER A 51 -6.62 -1.51 7.87
CA SER A 51 -7.55 -2.41 7.19
C SER A 51 -7.37 -2.33 5.67
N TYR A 52 -7.67 -3.43 5.01
CA TYR A 52 -7.59 -3.59 3.56
C TYR A 52 -8.83 -4.31 3.08
N ALA A 53 -9.35 -3.88 1.96
CA ALA A 53 -10.44 -4.57 1.28
C ALA A 53 -10.15 -4.64 -0.21
N ALA A 54 -10.64 -5.69 -0.85
CA ALA A 54 -10.57 -5.84 -2.29
C ALA A 54 -11.88 -6.37 -2.85
N GLN A 55 -12.16 -6.00 -4.08
CA GLN A 55 -13.27 -6.51 -4.87
C GLN A 55 -12.74 -6.97 -6.22
N PHE A 56 -13.08 -8.22 -6.58
CA PHE A 56 -12.68 -8.83 -7.84
C PHE A 56 -13.77 -8.63 -8.89
N SER A 57 -13.37 -8.65 -10.15
CA SER A 57 -14.31 -8.50 -11.27
C SER A 57 -15.37 -9.60 -11.35
N ASP A 58 -15.12 -10.76 -10.75
CA ASP A 58 -16.08 -11.85 -10.65
C ASP A 58 -17.05 -11.72 -9.47
N GLY A 59 -16.99 -10.62 -8.71
CA GLY A 59 -17.85 -10.35 -7.58
C GLY A 59 -17.29 -10.79 -6.22
N ARG A 60 -16.21 -11.58 -6.19
CA ARG A 60 -15.59 -11.97 -4.93
C ARG A 60 -15.04 -10.76 -4.18
N ARG A 61 -14.99 -10.89 -2.86
CA ARG A 61 -14.44 -9.87 -1.97
C ARG A 61 -13.40 -10.47 -1.06
N LEU A 62 -12.43 -9.65 -0.69
CA LEU A 62 -11.37 -10.02 0.24
C LEU A 62 -11.20 -8.91 1.26
N ALA A 63 -11.06 -9.28 2.53
CA ALA A 63 -10.65 -8.39 3.60
C ALA A 63 -9.32 -8.86 4.16
N ALA A 64 -8.48 -7.94 4.59
CA ALA A 64 -7.17 -8.26 5.16
C ALA A 64 -6.66 -7.11 6.04
N ARG A 65 -5.47 -7.29 6.58
CA ARG A 65 -4.69 -6.24 7.22
C ARG A 65 -3.48 -5.95 6.36
N TRP A 66 -3.15 -4.68 6.18
CA TRP A 66 -1.92 -4.30 5.51
C TRP A 66 -0.91 -3.76 6.53
N SER A 67 0.35 -3.96 6.23
CA SER A 67 1.47 -3.42 7.00
C SER A 67 2.65 -3.17 6.07
N VAL A 68 3.59 -2.38 6.53
CA VAL A 68 4.82 -2.09 5.77
C VAL A 68 5.97 -2.81 6.42
N ALA A 69 6.75 -3.52 5.62
CA ALA A 69 7.96 -4.21 6.02
C ALA A 69 9.08 -3.80 5.06
N GLY A 70 9.97 -2.89 5.52
CA GLY A 70 10.98 -2.32 4.65
C GLY A 70 10.36 -1.56 3.48
N GLU A 71 10.71 -1.94 2.26
CA GLU A 71 10.17 -1.36 1.03
C GLU A 71 8.96 -2.13 0.48
N GLN A 72 8.41 -3.02 1.28
CA GLN A 72 7.28 -3.84 0.88
C GLN A 72 6.03 -3.50 1.66
N ILE A 73 4.89 -3.65 0.99
CA ILE A 73 3.59 -3.69 1.63
C ILE A 73 3.14 -5.15 1.70
N CYS A 74 2.65 -5.55 2.86
CA CYS A 74 2.27 -6.93 3.13
C CYS A 74 0.81 -7.01 3.54
N LEU A 75 0.13 -8.04 3.06
CA LEU A 75 -1.23 -8.40 3.47
C LEU A 75 -1.18 -9.64 4.35
N THR A 76 -1.90 -9.59 5.45
CA THR A 76 -2.06 -10.69 6.40
C THR A 76 -3.51 -10.79 6.83
N ASN A 77 -3.87 -11.85 7.56
CA ASN A 77 -5.23 -12.07 8.07
C ASN A 77 -6.28 -11.98 6.95
N MET A 78 -6.01 -12.61 5.83
CA MET A 78 -6.93 -12.58 4.69
C MET A 78 -8.21 -13.35 5.00
N ARG A 79 -9.35 -12.75 4.66
CA ARG A 79 -10.67 -13.36 4.79
C ARG A 79 -11.47 -13.17 3.49
N PRO A 80 -11.93 -14.25 2.86
CA PRO A 80 -11.75 -15.65 3.26
C PRO A 80 -10.28 -16.05 3.26
N ASN A 81 -9.96 -17.09 4.01
CA ASN A 81 -8.60 -17.62 4.10
C ASN A 81 -8.08 -17.99 2.72
N MET A 82 -6.87 -17.51 2.42
CA MET A 82 -6.17 -17.86 1.21
C MET A 82 -5.11 -18.93 1.52
N LEU A 83 -4.72 -19.69 0.49
CA LEU A 83 -3.65 -20.68 0.60
C LEU A 83 -2.33 -20.05 1.06
N ILE A 84 -2.13 -18.78 0.72
CA ILE A 84 -0.95 -18.01 1.13
C ILE A 84 -1.36 -17.15 2.33
N PRO A 85 -0.78 -17.39 3.52
CA PRO A 85 -1.17 -16.62 4.73
C PRO A 85 -0.64 -15.20 4.74
N ARG A 86 0.36 -14.91 3.93
CA ARG A 86 0.98 -13.59 3.83
C ARG A 86 1.40 -13.33 2.40
N PHE A 87 1.09 -12.16 1.89
CA PHE A 87 1.54 -11.72 0.58
C PHE A 87 2.20 -10.35 0.70
N CYS A 88 3.42 -10.24 0.21
CA CYS A 88 4.15 -8.98 0.18
C CYS A 88 4.50 -8.61 -1.26
N THR A 89 4.39 -7.33 -1.56
CA THR A 89 4.78 -6.77 -2.84
C THR A 89 5.52 -5.45 -2.60
N ARG A 90 6.32 -5.06 -3.59
CA ARG A 90 7.04 -3.80 -3.50
C ARG A 90 6.04 -2.65 -3.38
N MET A 91 6.29 -1.78 -2.42
CA MET A 91 5.54 -0.55 -2.25
C MET A 91 5.92 0.43 -3.35
N VAL A 92 4.92 1.01 -4.00
CA VAL A 92 5.11 2.02 -5.04
C VAL A 92 4.46 3.31 -4.57
N GLU A 93 5.24 4.37 -4.56
CA GLU A 93 4.74 5.70 -4.30
C GLU A 93 4.13 6.24 -5.59
N ALA A 94 2.81 6.25 -5.65
CA ALA A 94 2.07 6.66 -6.84
C ALA A 94 1.10 7.79 -6.52
N GLU A 95 0.94 8.69 -7.46
CA GLU A 95 -0.09 9.73 -7.44
C GLU A 95 -1.31 9.28 -8.27
N VAL A 96 -2.44 9.93 -8.04
CA VAL A 96 -3.66 9.66 -8.82
C VAL A 96 -3.36 9.82 -10.32
N GLY A 97 -3.75 8.81 -11.09
CA GLY A 97 -3.52 8.73 -12.53
C GLY A 97 -2.25 7.99 -12.92
N GLU A 98 -1.33 7.76 -12.01
CA GLU A 98 -0.13 7.00 -12.32
C GLU A 98 -0.39 5.51 -12.41
N THR A 99 0.39 4.85 -13.25
CA THR A 99 0.32 3.42 -13.50
C THR A 99 1.65 2.76 -13.17
N TRP A 100 1.60 1.50 -12.74
CA TRP A 100 2.79 0.67 -12.51
C TRP A 100 2.43 -0.79 -12.68
N GLN A 101 3.45 -1.61 -12.90
CA GLN A 101 3.28 -3.05 -13.05
C GLN A 101 3.71 -3.77 -11.77
N SER A 102 3.00 -4.85 -11.47
CA SER A 102 3.35 -5.76 -10.38
C SER A 102 2.92 -7.18 -10.72
N ARG A 103 3.08 -8.08 -9.77
CA ARG A 103 2.62 -9.47 -9.90
C ARG A 103 1.66 -9.79 -8.76
N ASP A 104 0.65 -10.60 -9.07
CA ASP A 104 -0.27 -11.10 -8.07
C ASP A 104 0.36 -12.27 -7.28
N PRO A 105 -0.33 -12.81 -6.24
CA PRO A 105 0.21 -13.93 -5.47
C PRO A 105 0.51 -15.19 -6.29
N LEU A 106 -0.11 -15.36 -7.45
CA LEU A 106 0.14 -16.47 -8.36
C LEU A 106 1.23 -16.17 -9.39
N GLY A 107 1.87 -14.98 -9.29
CA GLY A 107 2.93 -14.57 -10.20
C GLY A 107 2.45 -14.00 -11.52
N ARG A 108 1.14 -13.79 -11.69
CA ARG A 108 0.58 -13.21 -12.92
C ARG A 108 0.83 -11.70 -12.95
N ARG A 109 1.14 -11.19 -14.12
CA ARG A 109 1.33 -9.75 -14.31
C ARG A 109 0.02 -9.00 -14.20
N VAL A 110 0.07 -7.86 -13.52
CA VAL A 110 -1.04 -6.92 -13.44
C VAL A 110 -0.53 -5.52 -13.72
N GLN A 111 -1.35 -4.71 -14.36
CA GLN A 111 -1.12 -3.29 -14.50
C GLN A 111 -2.02 -2.55 -13.53
N ASN A 112 -1.41 -1.74 -12.68
CA ASN A 112 -2.10 -0.99 -11.64
C ASN A 112 -2.27 0.45 -12.06
N VAL A 113 -3.33 1.08 -11.61
CA VAL A 113 -3.56 2.52 -11.71
C VAL A 113 -4.17 3.01 -10.40
N LEU A 114 -3.74 4.18 -9.95
CA LEU A 114 -4.36 4.84 -8.81
C LEU A 114 -5.48 5.75 -9.30
N VAL A 115 -6.69 5.46 -8.86
CA VAL A 115 -7.90 6.18 -9.27
C VAL A 115 -8.44 6.95 -8.07
N ALA A 116 -8.86 8.20 -8.30
CA ALA A 116 -9.42 9.04 -7.26
C ALA A 116 -10.73 8.47 -6.73
N GLY A 117 -10.91 8.54 -5.40
CA GLY A 117 -12.12 8.10 -4.73
C GLY A 117 -12.18 6.59 -4.48
N ARG A 118 -13.17 6.17 -3.70
CA ARG A 118 -13.30 4.76 -3.30
C ARG A 118 -14.20 3.92 -4.20
N ASN A 119 -15.00 4.57 -5.05
CA ASN A 119 -15.93 3.89 -5.96
C ASN A 119 -15.69 4.40 -7.37
N PRO A 120 -14.62 3.99 -8.01
CA PRO A 120 -14.33 4.38 -9.38
C PRO A 120 -15.26 3.71 -10.39
#